data_f5f74d9dc7f9343934bec820b7ca9fb4
#
_entry.id   f5f74d9dc7f9343934bec820b7ca9fb4
#
_cell.length_a   1.000
_cell.length_b   1.000
_cell.length_c   1.000
_cell.angle_alpha   90.00
_cell.angle_beta   90.00
_cell.angle_gamma   90.00
#
_symmetry.space_group_name_H-M   'P 1'
#
loop_
_entity.id
_entity.type
_entity.pdbx_description
1 polymer ?
#
loop_
_entity_poly.entity_id
_entity_poly.type
_entity_poly.pdbx_seq_one_letter_code
_entity_poly.pdbx_strand_id
1 'polypeptide(L)'
;AIQMASKAYPMSQFAVASSYRLPVGDSSSAGVFTVFAPHSFSEYQRVLVPGGTWVTVTPGPHHLKEMRPSRDDTVEEREQRRSEPPEQARQAERLQFRLHLTEEAAVDLFSMTPLRWQTAAQARPVTDVSVDVWIASGTNLM
;
A
#
# COMPACT_ATOMS: atom_id res chain seq x y z
N ALA A 1 -0.83 11.52 13.22
CA ALA A 1 -0.76 10.06 13.08
C ALA A 1 0.38 9.48 13.94
N ILE A 2 1.67 9.78 13.70
CA ILE A 2 2.83 9.16 14.39
C ILE A 2 2.81 9.32 15.91
N GLN A 3 2.50 10.51 16.43
CA GLN A 3 2.38 10.73 17.88
C GLN A 3 1.27 9.89 18.53
N MET A 4 0.18 9.64 17.82
CA MET A 4 -0.90 8.75 18.31
C MET A 4 -0.46 7.29 18.27
N ALA A 5 0.19 6.86 17.18
CA ALA A 5 0.67 5.50 17.04
C ALA A 5 1.74 5.16 18.11
N SER A 6 2.70 6.06 18.37
CA SER A 6 3.73 5.83 19.39
C SER A 6 3.17 5.75 20.82
N LYS A 7 2.08 6.47 21.10
CA LYS A 7 1.39 6.34 22.38
C LYS A 7 0.60 5.03 22.51
N ALA A 8 -0.01 4.57 21.41
CA ALA A 8 -0.78 3.34 21.41
C ALA A 8 0.11 2.07 21.42
N TYR A 9 1.31 2.17 20.85
CA TYR A 9 2.24 1.04 20.70
C TYR A 9 3.65 1.39 21.19
N PRO A 10 3.85 1.51 22.51
CA PRO A 10 5.12 1.98 23.11
C PRO A 10 6.32 1.06 22.87
N MET A 11 6.07 -0.22 22.53
CA MET A 11 7.14 -1.18 22.19
C MET A 11 7.61 -1.07 20.74
N SER A 12 6.97 -0.24 19.91
CA SER A 12 7.33 -0.02 18.51
C SER A 12 7.99 1.35 18.34
N GLN A 13 8.94 1.43 17.42
CA GLN A 13 9.57 2.69 17.03
C GLN A 13 8.85 3.27 15.82
N PHE A 14 8.61 4.57 15.84
CA PHE A 14 7.94 5.30 14.77
C PHE A 14 8.82 6.45 14.29
N ALA A 15 8.97 6.59 12.98
CA ALA A 15 9.71 7.67 12.37
C ALA A 15 8.96 8.29 11.18
N VAL A 16 9.18 9.56 10.92
CA VAL A 16 8.81 10.22 9.66
C VAL A 16 10.05 10.24 8.79
N ALA A 17 9.99 9.56 7.66
CA ALA A 17 11.14 9.44 6.76
C ALA A 17 10.69 9.25 5.30
N SER A 18 11.65 9.35 4.39
CA SER A 18 11.44 8.94 3.00
C SER A 18 11.51 7.42 2.88
N SER A 19 10.58 6.83 2.14
CA SER A 19 10.60 5.40 1.79
C SER A 19 11.74 5.04 0.81
N TYR A 20 12.39 6.04 0.21
CA TYR A 20 13.56 5.90 -0.64
C TYR A 20 14.89 6.05 0.12
N ARG A 21 14.82 6.38 1.40
CA ARG A 21 15.96 6.48 2.32
C ARG A 21 15.44 6.24 3.74
N LEU A 22 15.34 4.98 4.11
CA LEU A 22 14.85 4.56 5.42
C LEU A 22 15.85 4.91 6.52
N PRO A 23 15.41 5.37 7.70
CA PRO A 23 16.27 5.67 8.84
C PRO A 23 16.69 4.37 9.57
N VAL A 24 17.17 3.41 8.82
CA VAL A 24 17.54 2.06 9.24
C VAL A 24 18.92 1.76 8.69
N GLY A 25 19.78 1.16 9.51
CA GLY A 25 21.15 0.79 9.12
C GLY A 25 21.19 -0.27 8.01
N ASP A 26 22.32 -0.37 7.34
CA ASP A 26 22.54 -1.41 6.33
C ASP A 26 22.52 -2.79 6.99
N SER A 27 21.96 -3.78 6.31
CA SER A 27 21.89 -5.17 6.76
C SER A 27 21.48 -5.34 8.22
N SER A 28 20.47 -4.59 8.66
CA SER A 28 20.02 -4.56 10.07
C SER A 28 18.57 -5.03 10.29
N SER A 29 17.85 -5.35 9.21
CA SER A 29 16.45 -5.77 9.27
C SER A 29 16.30 -7.18 8.72
N ALA A 30 15.55 -8.03 9.43
CA ALA A 30 15.21 -9.38 8.96
C ALA A 30 14.04 -9.35 7.94
N GLY A 31 13.21 -8.31 8.00
CA GLY A 31 12.07 -8.16 7.09
C GLY A 31 11.67 -6.72 6.86
N VAL A 32 11.08 -6.45 5.69
CA VAL A 32 10.43 -5.19 5.32
C VAL A 32 9.02 -5.48 4.85
N PHE A 33 8.06 -4.77 5.41
CA PHE A 33 6.66 -4.86 5.02
C PHE A 33 6.14 -3.50 4.57
N THR A 34 5.61 -3.41 3.35
CA THR A 34 5.13 -2.15 2.76
C THR A 34 3.71 -2.32 2.24
N VAL A 35 2.80 -1.47 2.68
CA VAL A 35 1.39 -1.48 2.27
C VAL A 35 1.01 -0.13 1.69
N PHE A 36 0.57 -0.11 0.43
CA PHE A 36 0.09 1.07 -0.30
C PHE A 36 1.01 2.29 -0.24
N ALA A 37 2.31 2.07 -0.08
CA ALA A 37 3.31 3.13 -0.02
C ALA A 37 4.31 3.03 -1.17
N PRO A 38 4.87 4.17 -1.62
CA PRO A 38 6.03 4.16 -2.51
C PRO A 38 7.18 3.40 -1.86
N HIS A 39 7.98 2.70 -2.65
CA HIS A 39 9.10 1.92 -2.15
C HIS A 39 10.23 1.84 -3.18
N SER A 40 11.40 1.41 -2.73
CA SER A 40 12.58 1.17 -3.55
C SER A 40 13.17 -0.19 -3.20
N PHE A 41 13.31 -1.06 -4.20
CA PHE A 41 13.93 -2.38 -4.00
C PHE A 41 15.42 -2.29 -3.67
N SER A 42 16.13 -1.27 -4.16
CA SER A 42 17.51 -1.02 -3.77
C SER A 42 17.63 -0.67 -2.27
N GLU A 43 16.65 0.04 -1.74
CA GLU A 43 16.60 0.35 -0.32
C GLU A 43 16.26 -0.90 0.52
N TYR A 44 15.39 -1.78 0.02
CA TYR A 44 15.14 -3.06 0.66
C TYR A 44 16.41 -3.92 0.73
N GLN A 45 17.17 -4.00 -0.38
CA GLN A 45 18.45 -4.72 -0.42
C GLN A 45 19.45 -4.13 0.58
N ARG A 46 19.51 -2.81 0.72
CA ARG A 46 20.40 -2.14 1.66
C ARG A 46 20.09 -2.49 3.13
N VAL A 47 18.82 -2.40 3.52
CA VAL A 47 18.43 -2.55 4.94
C VAL A 47 18.27 -3.98 5.38
N LEU A 48 17.96 -4.91 4.47
CA LEU A 48 17.76 -6.31 4.80
C LEU A 48 19.09 -7.04 4.99
N VAL A 49 19.14 -7.88 6.02
CA VAL A 49 20.22 -8.87 6.17
C VAL A 49 20.22 -9.85 4.99
N PRO A 50 21.34 -10.53 4.68
CA PRO A 50 21.34 -11.65 3.76
C PRO A 50 20.28 -12.69 4.15
N GLY A 51 19.44 -13.09 3.20
CA GLY A 51 18.29 -13.97 3.45
C GLY A 51 17.05 -13.27 4.04
N GLY A 52 17.14 -12.00 4.36
CA GLY A 52 15.98 -11.20 4.82
C GLY A 52 14.90 -11.09 3.75
N THR A 53 13.65 -10.98 4.17
CA THR A 53 12.48 -11.02 3.27
C THR A 53 11.77 -9.67 3.20
N TRP A 54 11.31 -9.31 2.03
CA TRP A 54 10.38 -8.20 1.86
C TRP A 54 9.01 -8.69 1.39
N VAL A 55 7.98 -7.98 1.82
CA VAL A 55 6.59 -8.14 1.36
C VAL A 55 6.02 -6.78 0.99
N THR A 56 5.40 -6.68 -0.18
CA THR A 56 4.68 -5.49 -0.61
C THR A 56 3.22 -5.81 -0.88
N VAL A 57 2.34 -4.88 -0.51
CA VAL A 57 0.94 -4.88 -0.92
C VAL A 57 0.71 -3.64 -1.77
N THR A 58 0.39 -3.86 -3.05
CA THR A 58 0.16 -2.77 -4.01
C THR A 58 -1.25 -2.85 -4.59
N PRO A 59 -1.87 -1.72 -4.94
CA PRO A 59 -3.22 -1.73 -5.49
C PRO A 59 -3.22 -2.28 -6.92
N GLY A 60 -4.12 -3.20 -7.20
CA GLY A 60 -4.47 -3.64 -8.54
C GLY A 60 -5.34 -2.61 -9.29
N PRO A 61 -5.69 -2.89 -10.55
CA PRO A 61 -6.43 -1.95 -11.40
C PRO A 61 -7.83 -1.61 -10.89
N HIS A 62 -8.52 -2.56 -10.27
CA HIS A 62 -9.88 -2.38 -9.78
C HIS A 62 -9.98 -1.94 -8.31
N HIS A 63 -8.85 -1.71 -7.63
CA HIS A 63 -8.84 -1.33 -6.22
C HIS A 63 -9.56 0.00 -5.98
N LEU A 64 -10.61 -0.02 -5.14
CA LEU A 64 -11.47 1.12 -4.79
C LEU A 64 -12.03 1.88 -6.00
N LYS A 65 -12.32 1.18 -7.11
CA LYS A 65 -12.78 1.80 -8.35
C LYS A 65 -14.07 2.61 -8.18
N GLU A 66 -14.94 2.20 -7.25
CA GLU A 66 -16.23 2.84 -6.97
C GLU A 66 -16.09 4.21 -6.27
N MET A 67 -14.95 4.43 -5.60
CA MET A 67 -14.64 5.69 -4.92
C MET A 67 -13.93 6.71 -5.82
N ARG A 68 -13.54 6.31 -7.05
CA ARG A 68 -12.75 7.16 -7.95
C ARG A 68 -13.64 8.11 -8.73
N PRO A 69 -13.18 9.36 -8.99
CA PRO A 69 -13.89 10.25 -9.88
C PRO A 69 -13.86 9.72 -11.33
N SER A 70 -14.94 9.99 -12.07
CA SER A 70 -15.06 9.57 -13.49
C SER A 70 -13.99 10.16 -14.44
N ARG A 71 -13.23 11.16 -13.98
CA ARG A 71 -12.13 11.80 -14.73
C ARG A 71 -10.75 11.23 -14.42
N ASP A 72 -10.67 10.30 -13.48
CA ASP A 72 -9.41 9.61 -13.17
C ASP A 72 -9.07 8.62 -14.30
N ASP A 73 -7.87 8.07 -14.27
CA ASP A 73 -7.42 7.05 -15.23
C ASP A 73 -8.52 6.03 -15.51
N THR A 74 -8.71 5.68 -16.76
CA THR A 74 -9.65 4.62 -17.13
C THR A 74 -9.23 3.28 -16.52
N VAL A 75 -10.16 2.33 -16.44
CA VAL A 75 -9.84 0.98 -15.98
C VAL A 75 -8.75 0.36 -16.85
N GLU A 76 -8.81 0.58 -18.16
CA GLU A 76 -7.85 0.09 -19.16
C GLU A 76 -6.44 0.63 -18.91
N GLU A 77 -6.29 1.93 -18.64
CA GLU A 77 -5.00 2.55 -18.32
C GLU A 77 -4.41 2.02 -17.02
N ARG A 78 -5.27 1.72 -16.04
CA ARG A 78 -4.83 1.09 -14.79
C ARG A 78 -4.47 -0.39 -14.97
N GLU A 79 -5.23 -1.13 -15.79
CA GLU A 79 -4.91 -2.50 -16.17
C GLU A 79 -3.53 -2.57 -16.80
N GLN A 80 -3.22 -1.67 -17.72
CA GLN A 80 -1.91 -1.63 -18.35
C GLN A 80 -0.76 -1.39 -17.39
N ARG A 81 -0.97 -0.60 -16.32
CA ARG A 81 0.07 -0.25 -15.33
C ARG A 81 0.14 -1.17 -14.11
N ARG A 82 -0.93 -1.88 -13.79
CA ARG A 82 -1.09 -2.62 -12.52
C ARG A 82 -1.55 -4.06 -12.69
N SER A 83 -1.53 -4.56 -13.90
CA SER A 83 -1.95 -5.93 -14.21
C SER A 83 -0.93 -6.96 -13.72
N GLU A 84 0.31 -6.56 -13.50
CA GLU A 84 1.40 -7.44 -13.13
C GLU A 84 1.96 -7.09 -11.74
N PRO A 85 2.47 -8.09 -11.02
CA PRO A 85 3.19 -7.86 -9.78
C PRO A 85 4.56 -7.20 -10.06
N PRO A 86 5.25 -6.68 -9.02
CA PRO A 86 6.62 -6.19 -9.16
C PRO A 86 7.54 -7.24 -9.78
N GLU A 87 8.35 -6.85 -10.77
CA GLU A 87 9.29 -7.72 -11.48
C GLU A 87 10.28 -8.44 -10.55
N GLN A 88 10.63 -7.80 -9.42
CA GLN A 88 11.54 -8.34 -8.41
C GLN A 88 10.89 -9.40 -7.52
N ALA A 89 9.59 -9.65 -7.66
CA ALA A 89 8.88 -10.63 -6.84
C ALA A 89 9.29 -12.06 -7.20
N ARG A 90 9.56 -12.86 -6.16
CA ARG A 90 9.71 -14.31 -6.30
C ARG A 90 8.40 -15.06 -6.20
N GLN A 91 7.50 -14.50 -5.41
CA GLN A 91 6.13 -14.97 -5.24
C GLN A 91 5.20 -13.78 -5.31
N ALA A 92 4.07 -13.95 -5.99
CA ALA A 92 3.04 -12.94 -6.04
C ALA A 92 1.67 -13.60 -6.12
N GLU A 93 0.72 -13.01 -5.42
CA GLU A 93 -0.68 -13.42 -5.44
C GLU A 93 -1.55 -12.18 -5.62
N ARG A 94 -2.57 -12.29 -6.44
CA ARG A 94 -3.60 -11.27 -6.61
C ARG A 94 -4.83 -11.63 -5.79
N LEU A 95 -5.20 -10.76 -4.86
CA LEU A 95 -6.37 -10.93 -4.02
C LEU A 95 -7.46 -9.94 -4.47
N GLN A 96 -8.64 -10.49 -4.76
CA GLN A 96 -9.81 -9.69 -5.19
C GLN A 96 -11.05 -10.11 -4.40
N PHE A 97 -11.74 -9.13 -3.80
CA PHE A 97 -13.00 -9.35 -3.13
C PHE A 97 -13.82 -8.06 -3.04
N ARG A 98 -15.10 -8.21 -2.68
CA ARG A 98 -15.98 -7.08 -2.34
C ARG A 98 -15.99 -6.89 -0.84
N LEU A 99 -15.95 -5.64 -0.43
CA LEU A 99 -16.06 -5.24 0.98
C LEU A 99 -17.31 -4.35 1.13
N HIS A 100 -18.19 -4.75 2.04
CA HIS A 100 -19.35 -3.95 2.44
C HIS A 100 -19.03 -3.21 3.73
N LEU A 101 -19.11 -1.88 3.68
CA LEU A 101 -18.76 -0.98 4.78
C LEU A 101 -20.02 -0.37 5.39
N THR A 102 -19.96 -0.03 6.68
CA THR A 102 -20.88 0.95 7.25
C THR A 102 -20.62 2.33 6.63
N GLU A 103 -21.59 3.23 6.70
CA GLU A 103 -21.41 4.62 6.20
C GLU A 103 -20.23 5.31 6.89
N GLU A 104 -20.08 5.14 8.20
CA GLU A 104 -18.96 5.69 8.97
C GLU A 104 -17.61 5.17 8.47
N ALA A 105 -17.47 3.83 8.32
CA ALA A 105 -16.26 3.22 7.82
C ALA A 105 -15.95 3.63 6.36
N ALA A 106 -16.96 3.86 5.54
CA ALA A 106 -16.78 4.35 4.17
C ALA A 106 -16.25 5.80 4.14
N VAL A 107 -16.72 6.66 5.03
CA VAL A 107 -16.22 8.04 5.20
C VAL A 107 -14.77 8.01 5.69
N ASP A 108 -14.46 7.17 6.66
CA ASP A 108 -13.10 7.03 7.19
C ASP A 108 -12.14 6.52 6.11
N LEU A 109 -12.52 5.46 5.39
CA LEU A 109 -11.73 4.93 4.29
C LEU A 109 -11.46 6.00 3.22
N PHE A 110 -12.48 6.72 2.78
CA PHE A 110 -12.32 7.81 1.80
C PHE A 110 -11.36 8.88 2.32
N SER A 111 -11.49 9.27 3.59
CA SER A 111 -10.66 10.30 4.24
C SER A 111 -9.18 9.89 4.36
N MET A 112 -8.89 8.58 4.42
CA MET A 112 -7.54 8.02 4.47
C MET A 112 -6.88 7.93 3.09
N THR A 113 -7.65 8.04 2.00
CA THR A 113 -7.12 7.93 0.64
C THR A 113 -6.77 9.30 0.05
N PRO A 114 -5.83 9.37 -0.92
CA PRO A 114 -5.59 10.60 -1.68
C PRO A 114 -6.81 11.09 -2.48
N LEU A 115 -7.81 10.24 -2.71
CA LEU A 115 -9.01 10.55 -3.48
C LEU A 115 -9.79 11.73 -2.90
N ARG A 116 -9.74 11.94 -1.59
CA ARG A 116 -10.38 13.09 -0.91
C ARG A 116 -9.94 14.45 -1.46
N TRP A 117 -8.74 14.53 -2.04
CA TRP A 117 -8.20 15.76 -2.61
C TRP A 117 -8.58 15.96 -4.08
N GLN A 118 -9.04 14.90 -4.75
CA GLN A 118 -9.34 14.87 -6.17
C GLN A 118 -10.83 15.01 -6.46
N THR A 119 -11.68 14.75 -5.46
CA THR A 119 -13.14 14.75 -5.62
C THR A 119 -13.77 15.82 -4.75
N ALA A 120 -14.68 16.63 -5.31
CA ALA A 120 -15.61 17.41 -4.51
C ALA A 120 -16.40 16.44 -3.61
N ALA A 121 -16.62 16.82 -2.35
CA ALA A 121 -17.26 15.98 -1.34
C ALA A 121 -18.41 15.14 -1.94
N GLN A 122 -18.26 13.82 -1.88
CA GLN A 122 -19.30 12.92 -2.36
C GLN A 122 -20.57 13.15 -1.53
N ALA A 123 -21.69 13.30 -2.20
CA ALA A 123 -22.97 13.54 -1.54
C ALA A 123 -23.44 12.36 -0.66
N ARG A 124 -22.90 11.17 -0.91
CA ARG A 124 -23.13 9.95 -0.12
C ARG A 124 -21.86 9.08 -0.08
N PRO A 125 -21.58 8.42 1.06
CA PRO A 125 -20.46 7.47 1.15
C PRO A 125 -20.70 6.24 0.27
N VAL A 126 -19.65 5.75 -0.36
CA VAL A 126 -19.66 4.50 -1.13
C VAL A 126 -19.39 3.35 -0.19
N THR A 127 -20.42 2.56 0.09
CA THR A 127 -20.34 1.46 1.08
C THR A 127 -19.92 0.11 0.50
N ASP A 128 -20.10 -0.09 -0.81
CA ASP A 128 -19.66 -1.30 -1.52
C ASP A 128 -18.43 -1.01 -2.36
N VAL A 129 -17.30 -1.53 -1.95
CA VAL A 129 -16.01 -1.27 -2.61
C VAL A 129 -15.32 -2.53 -3.09
N SER A 130 -14.64 -2.43 -4.22
CA SER A 130 -13.76 -3.49 -4.70
C SER A 130 -12.40 -3.39 -4.04
N VAL A 131 -11.95 -4.47 -3.40
CA VAL A 131 -10.56 -4.66 -3.01
C VAL A 131 -9.88 -5.49 -4.09
N ASP A 132 -8.79 -4.97 -4.63
CA ASP A 132 -7.99 -5.61 -5.67
C ASP A 132 -6.54 -5.25 -5.41
N VAL A 133 -5.75 -6.22 -4.96
CA VAL A 133 -4.38 -6.00 -4.53
C VAL A 133 -3.45 -7.10 -4.99
N TRP A 134 -2.20 -6.74 -5.26
CA TRP A 134 -1.09 -7.66 -5.37
C TRP A 134 -0.38 -7.77 -4.03
N ILE A 135 -0.18 -8.98 -3.56
CA ILE A 135 0.71 -9.32 -2.46
C ILE A 135 1.93 -9.98 -3.08
N ALA A 136 3.06 -9.33 -2.98
CA ALA A 136 4.30 -9.79 -3.59
C ALA A 136 5.42 -9.88 -2.57
N SER A 137 6.28 -10.87 -2.71
CA SER A 137 7.40 -11.08 -1.80
C SER A 137 8.68 -11.49 -2.53
N GLY A 138 9.79 -11.24 -1.89
CA GLY A 138 11.11 -11.65 -2.33
C GLY A 138 12.12 -11.68 -1.19
N THR A 139 13.32 -12.12 -1.49
CA THR A 139 14.39 -12.32 -0.50
C THR A 139 15.63 -11.56 -0.93
N ASN A 140 16.32 -10.93 0.02
CA ASN A 140 17.64 -10.38 -0.21
C ASN A 140 18.67 -11.53 -0.36
N LEU A 141 19.30 -11.60 -1.51
CA LEU A 141 20.26 -12.65 -1.84
C LEU A 141 21.73 -12.25 -1.66
N MET A 142 21.95 -10.97 -1.35
CA MET A 142 23.30 -10.41 -1.17
C MET A 142 23.72 -10.44 0.28
#